data_332d36f38806746f606310beb05cd67b
#
_entry.id   332d36f38806746f606310beb05cd67b
#
_cell.length_a   1.000
_cell.length_b   1.000
_cell.length_c   1.000
_cell.angle_alpha   90.00
_cell.angle_beta   90.00
_cell.angle_gamma   90.00
#
_symmetry.space_group_name_H-M   'P 1'
#
loop_
_entity.id
_entity.type
_entity.pdbx_description
1 polymer ?
#
loop_
_entity_poly.entity_id
_entity_poly.type
_entity_poly.pdbx_seq_one_letter_code
_entity_poly.pdbx_strand_id
1 'polypeptide(L)'
;QIERELFLGPLSVVTSVVERRQTLPILANVLISIQDKRLTLVGTDLEVEISIETEVLSGEDGQCTVTARKLLDICRALPETATIDFTGENDKGKLKSGRSRFSLQALPAKDFPRLETGGWEERFKISRTELKRLLERTAFSMAQQDVRYFLNGVLLELDKNTVTTVAADGHRLARSQATLSAAVGAHRQVIVPR
;
A
#
# COMPACT_ATOMS: atom_id res chain seq x y z
N GLN A 1 -19.01 -4.19 -10.34
CA GLN A 1 -19.42 -5.11 -9.25
C GLN A 1 -18.26 -6.02 -8.86
N ILE A 2 -18.09 -6.27 -7.58
CA ILE A 2 -17.02 -7.12 -7.03
C ILE A 2 -17.53 -7.87 -5.79
N GLU A 3 -17.05 -9.07 -5.57
CA GLU A 3 -17.28 -9.80 -4.32
C GLU A 3 -16.55 -9.13 -3.15
N ARG A 4 -17.21 -9.08 -1.97
CA ARG A 4 -16.65 -8.44 -0.79
C ARG A 4 -15.27 -8.99 -0.42
N GLU A 5 -15.06 -10.29 -0.46
CA GLU A 5 -13.77 -10.90 -0.09
C GLU A 5 -12.64 -10.49 -1.01
N LEU A 6 -12.90 -10.45 -2.32
CA LEU A 6 -11.93 -10.01 -3.34
C LEU A 6 -11.59 -8.52 -3.20
N PHE A 7 -12.50 -7.72 -2.65
CA PHE A 7 -12.30 -6.28 -2.43
C PHE A 7 -11.67 -5.98 -1.07
N LEU A 8 -12.12 -6.65 -0.01
CA LEU A 8 -11.72 -6.35 1.37
C LEU A 8 -10.23 -6.59 1.64
N GLY A 9 -9.68 -7.69 1.13
CA GLY A 9 -8.26 -8.02 1.28
C GLY A 9 -7.34 -6.92 0.72
N PRO A 10 -7.43 -6.62 -0.58
CA PRO A 10 -6.70 -5.52 -1.21
C PRO A 10 -6.92 -4.17 -0.53
N LEU A 11 -8.17 -3.81 -0.21
CA LEU A 11 -8.49 -2.56 0.45
C LEU A 11 -7.86 -2.44 1.84
N SER A 12 -7.82 -3.54 2.60
CA SER A 12 -7.18 -3.56 3.93
C SER A 12 -5.67 -3.30 3.83
N VAL A 13 -5.01 -3.91 2.85
CA VAL A 13 -3.56 -3.71 2.64
C VAL A 13 -3.28 -2.28 2.18
N VAL A 14 -4.01 -1.77 1.20
CA VAL A 14 -3.83 -0.39 0.70
C VAL A 14 -4.13 0.64 1.79
N THR A 15 -5.14 0.40 2.63
CA THR A 15 -5.47 1.31 3.73
C THR A 15 -4.41 1.34 4.83
N SER A 16 -3.50 0.36 4.90
CA SER A 16 -2.45 0.32 5.92
C SER A 16 -1.43 1.45 5.79
N VAL A 17 -1.19 1.95 4.57
CA VAL A 17 -0.30 3.09 4.33
C VAL A 17 -0.99 4.43 4.61
N VAL A 18 -2.33 4.45 4.69
CA VAL A 18 -3.10 5.68 4.91
C VAL A 18 -3.05 6.08 6.39
N GLU A 19 -2.35 7.16 6.69
CA GLU A 19 -2.26 7.69 8.05
C GLU A 19 -3.58 8.31 8.54
N ARG A 20 -3.73 8.40 9.87
CA ARG A 20 -4.94 8.98 10.48
C ARG A 20 -4.98 10.50 10.42
N ARG A 21 -3.81 11.14 10.49
CA ARG A 21 -3.68 12.61 10.47
C ARG A 21 -2.82 12.99 9.28
N GLN A 22 -3.47 13.46 8.24
CA GLN A 22 -2.83 13.91 7.01
C GLN A 22 -2.91 15.43 6.90
N THR A 23 -1.84 16.04 6.42
CA THR A 23 -1.80 17.46 6.07
C THR A 23 -2.62 17.75 4.82
N LEU A 24 -2.67 16.80 3.89
CA LEU A 24 -3.44 16.86 2.64
C LEU A 24 -4.65 15.92 2.73
N PRO A 25 -5.90 16.44 2.64
CA PRO A 25 -7.10 15.60 2.76
C PRO A 25 -7.16 14.41 1.81
N ILE A 26 -6.59 14.53 0.61
CA ILE A 26 -6.61 13.47 -0.41
C ILE A 26 -5.78 12.24 0.00
N LEU A 27 -4.78 12.39 0.86
CA LEU A 27 -3.98 11.27 1.39
C LEU A 27 -4.76 10.38 2.37
N ALA A 28 -5.91 10.85 2.86
CA ALA A 28 -6.84 10.01 3.62
C ALA A 28 -7.72 9.12 2.72
N ASN A 29 -7.64 9.30 1.40
CA ASN A 29 -8.43 8.58 0.43
C ASN A 29 -7.64 7.39 -0.15
N VAL A 30 -8.38 6.44 -0.70
CA VAL A 30 -7.91 5.43 -1.64
C VAL A 30 -8.33 5.82 -3.04
N LEU A 31 -7.41 5.75 -4.00
CA LEU A 31 -7.74 5.85 -5.41
C LEU A 31 -8.26 4.49 -5.89
N ILE A 32 -9.44 4.50 -6.47
CA ILE A 32 -10.11 3.36 -7.10
C ILE A 32 -10.10 3.61 -8.60
N SER A 33 -9.48 2.75 -9.35
CA SER A 33 -9.42 2.83 -10.82
C SER A 33 -9.91 1.53 -11.43
N ILE A 34 -10.76 1.60 -12.43
CA ILE A 34 -11.16 0.44 -13.24
C ILE A 34 -10.71 0.71 -14.67
N GLN A 35 -9.99 -0.24 -15.23
CA GLN A 35 -9.57 -0.26 -16.62
C GLN A 35 -9.57 -1.70 -17.13
N ASP A 36 -10.22 -1.96 -18.26
CA ASP A 36 -10.28 -3.30 -18.90
C ASP A 36 -10.70 -4.42 -17.92
N LYS A 37 -11.72 -4.16 -17.08
CA LYS A 37 -12.21 -5.06 -16.02
C LYS A 37 -11.18 -5.38 -14.91
N ARG A 38 -10.13 -4.63 -14.81
CA ARG A 38 -9.18 -4.68 -13.69
C ARG A 38 -9.42 -3.52 -12.76
N LEU A 39 -9.58 -3.84 -11.49
CA LEU A 39 -9.68 -2.86 -10.42
C LEU A 39 -8.28 -2.66 -9.82
N THR A 40 -7.84 -1.43 -9.81
CA THR A 40 -6.61 -1.02 -9.10
C THR A 40 -6.99 -0.15 -7.91
N LEU A 41 -6.51 -0.53 -6.74
CA LEU A 41 -6.59 0.27 -5.51
C LEU A 41 -5.21 0.83 -5.19
N VAL A 42 -5.14 2.14 -4.92
CA VAL A 42 -3.88 2.80 -4.57
C VAL A 42 -4.04 3.64 -3.31
N GLY A 43 -3.10 3.50 -2.41
CA GLY A 43 -2.94 4.36 -1.24
C GLY A 43 -1.50 4.82 -1.11
N THR A 44 -1.29 6.02 -0.58
CA THR A 44 0.04 6.59 -0.36
C THR A 44 0.04 7.57 0.81
N ASP A 45 1.19 7.70 1.45
CA ASP A 45 1.53 8.75 2.41
C ASP A 45 2.61 9.71 1.86
N LEU A 46 2.95 9.62 0.58
CA LEU A 46 4.01 10.29 -0.18
C LEU A 46 5.41 9.68 -0.01
N GLU A 47 5.64 8.85 0.98
CA GLU A 47 6.90 8.10 1.15
C GLU A 47 6.77 6.68 0.61
N VAL A 48 5.59 6.09 0.80
CA VAL A 48 5.24 4.74 0.35
C VAL A 48 3.97 4.78 -0.50
N GLU A 49 3.97 4.06 -1.59
CA GLU A 49 2.75 3.79 -2.37
C GLU A 49 2.48 2.29 -2.40
N ILE A 50 1.25 1.91 -2.07
CA ILE A 50 0.77 0.54 -2.24
C ILE A 50 -0.28 0.53 -3.35
N SER A 51 -0.03 -0.24 -4.39
CA SER A 51 -0.94 -0.46 -5.51
C SER A 51 -1.27 -1.95 -5.61
N ILE A 52 -2.55 -2.29 -5.63
CA ILE A 52 -3.02 -3.68 -5.74
C ILE A 52 -4.05 -3.76 -6.85
N GLU A 53 -3.88 -4.74 -7.73
CA GLU A 53 -4.80 -5.06 -8.80
C GLU A 53 -5.61 -6.32 -8.46
N THR A 54 -6.88 -6.30 -8.80
CA THR A 54 -7.80 -7.46 -8.73
C THR A 54 -8.80 -7.41 -9.86
N GLU A 55 -9.41 -8.54 -10.19
CA GLU A 55 -10.44 -8.61 -11.20
C GLU A 55 -11.79 -8.20 -10.62
N VAL A 56 -12.66 -7.65 -11.46
CA VAL A 56 -14.04 -7.33 -11.11
C VAL A 56 -15.02 -8.17 -11.94
N LEU A 57 -16.20 -8.42 -11.38
CA LEU A 57 -17.27 -9.15 -12.09
C LEU A 57 -17.78 -8.35 -13.30
N SER A 58 -17.95 -7.04 -13.10
CA SER A 58 -18.34 -6.09 -14.15
C SER A 58 -17.97 -4.67 -13.73
N GLY A 59 -17.77 -3.78 -14.70
CA GLY A 59 -17.48 -2.37 -14.45
C GLY A 59 -17.20 -1.62 -15.73
N GLU A 60 -17.44 -0.33 -15.70
CA GLU A 60 -17.04 0.63 -16.72
C GLU A 60 -15.73 1.27 -16.28
N ASP A 61 -14.91 1.64 -17.27
CA ASP A 61 -13.64 2.31 -17.01
C ASP A 61 -13.87 3.67 -16.33
N GLY A 62 -13.07 3.95 -15.33
CA GLY A 62 -13.18 5.19 -14.59
C GLY A 62 -12.31 5.24 -13.34
N GLN A 63 -12.25 6.41 -12.72
CA GLN A 63 -11.46 6.65 -11.53
C GLN A 63 -12.23 7.48 -10.50
N CYS A 64 -12.04 7.15 -9.24
CA CYS A 64 -12.66 7.87 -8.13
C CYS A 64 -11.76 7.77 -6.89
N THR A 65 -11.77 8.77 -6.02
CA THR A 65 -11.11 8.65 -4.71
C THR A 65 -12.15 8.78 -3.60
N VAL A 66 -12.04 7.95 -2.57
CA VAL A 66 -12.91 8.01 -1.38
C VAL A 66 -12.11 7.75 -0.12
N THR A 67 -12.63 8.22 1.02
CA THR A 67 -11.97 8.02 2.32
C THR A 67 -11.73 6.53 2.60
N ALA A 68 -10.47 6.12 2.62
CA ALA A 68 -10.03 4.73 2.68
C ALA A 68 -10.60 3.99 3.92
N ARG A 69 -10.43 4.58 5.10
CA ARG A 69 -10.88 3.96 6.36
C ARG A 69 -12.39 3.78 6.43
N LYS A 70 -13.16 4.78 6.02
CA LYS A 70 -14.63 4.67 6.00
C LYS A 70 -15.10 3.59 5.04
N LEU A 71 -14.48 3.52 3.85
CA LEU A 71 -14.77 2.45 2.89
C LEU A 71 -14.44 1.07 3.48
N LEU A 72 -13.27 0.93 4.12
CA LEU A 72 -12.84 -0.30 4.77
C LEU A 72 -13.81 -0.74 5.88
N ASP A 73 -14.23 0.20 6.74
CA ASP A 73 -15.16 -0.09 7.84
C ASP A 73 -16.54 -0.53 7.32
N ILE A 74 -17.03 0.10 6.25
CA ILE A 74 -18.26 -0.33 5.57
C ILE A 74 -18.09 -1.76 5.05
N CYS A 75 -17.01 -2.04 4.30
CA CYS A 75 -16.79 -3.37 3.74
C CYS A 75 -16.64 -4.46 4.82
N ARG A 76 -16.02 -4.13 5.96
CA ARG A 76 -15.93 -5.06 7.10
C ARG A 76 -17.27 -5.39 7.72
N ALA A 77 -18.19 -4.43 7.74
CA ALA A 77 -19.54 -4.60 8.31
C ALA A 77 -20.50 -5.37 7.38
N LEU A 78 -20.18 -5.55 6.11
CA LEU A 78 -21.00 -6.32 5.19
C LEU A 78 -20.87 -7.83 5.42
N PRO A 79 -21.91 -8.65 5.12
CA PRO A 79 -21.81 -10.11 5.14
C PRO A 79 -20.69 -10.64 4.23
N GLU A 80 -20.10 -11.78 4.57
CA GLU A 80 -19.00 -12.39 3.80
C GLU A 80 -19.37 -12.69 2.33
N THR A 81 -20.58 -13.12 2.09
CA THR A 81 -21.11 -13.44 0.76
C THR A 81 -21.65 -12.22 0.00
N ALA A 82 -21.40 -11.01 0.50
CA ALA A 82 -21.95 -9.79 -0.11
C ALA A 82 -21.27 -9.46 -1.42
N THR A 83 -22.05 -9.01 -2.40
CA THR A 83 -21.56 -8.34 -3.60
C THR A 83 -21.62 -6.83 -3.38
N ILE A 84 -20.57 -6.14 -3.75
CA ILE A 84 -20.42 -4.70 -3.68
C ILE A 84 -20.60 -4.12 -5.06
N ASP A 85 -21.52 -3.17 -5.19
CA ASP A 85 -21.70 -2.34 -6.35
C ASP A 85 -21.23 -0.93 -6.00
N PHE A 86 -20.15 -0.48 -6.66
CA PHE A 86 -19.55 0.82 -6.39
C PHE A 86 -19.62 1.69 -7.64
N THR A 87 -20.08 2.94 -7.48
CA THR A 87 -20.13 3.95 -8.55
C THR A 87 -19.51 5.26 -8.04
N GLY A 88 -18.64 5.85 -8.85
CA GLY A 88 -18.12 7.21 -8.64
C GLY A 88 -18.93 8.21 -9.48
N GLU A 89 -19.54 9.19 -8.83
CA GLU A 89 -20.28 10.25 -9.50
C GLU A 89 -19.88 11.61 -8.92
N ASN A 90 -19.37 12.50 -9.74
CA ASN A 90 -18.96 13.85 -9.34
C ASN A 90 -18.04 13.85 -8.09
N ASP A 91 -18.59 14.33 -6.96
CA ASP A 91 -17.92 14.45 -5.65
C ASP A 91 -18.29 13.35 -4.66
N LYS A 92 -18.89 12.25 -5.12
CA LYS A 92 -19.39 11.16 -4.28
C LYS A 92 -19.04 9.78 -4.83
N GLY A 93 -18.58 8.92 -3.93
CA GLY A 93 -18.57 7.47 -4.14
C GLY A 93 -19.81 6.85 -3.53
N LYS A 94 -20.61 6.14 -4.31
CA LYS A 94 -21.80 5.43 -3.85
C LYS A 94 -21.50 3.94 -3.78
N LEU A 95 -21.74 3.33 -2.63
CA LEU A 95 -21.62 1.90 -2.42
C LEU A 95 -22.98 1.30 -2.10
N LYS A 96 -23.36 0.26 -2.82
CA LYS A 96 -24.57 -0.52 -2.61
C LYS A 96 -24.24 -1.98 -2.39
N SER A 97 -24.87 -2.59 -1.41
CA SER A 97 -24.79 -4.03 -1.19
C SER A 97 -26.11 -4.51 -0.59
N GLY A 98 -26.84 -5.35 -1.32
CA GLY A 98 -28.20 -5.76 -0.96
C GLY A 98 -29.11 -4.56 -0.74
N ARG A 99 -29.64 -4.41 0.48
CA ARG A 99 -30.51 -3.28 0.86
C ARG A 99 -29.72 -2.08 1.40
N SER A 100 -28.45 -2.24 1.70
CA SER A 100 -27.60 -1.19 2.26
C SER A 100 -27.10 -0.24 1.18
N ARG A 101 -27.10 1.05 1.49
CA ARG A 101 -26.61 2.11 0.59
C ARG A 101 -25.78 3.10 1.40
N PHE A 102 -24.60 3.41 0.89
CA PHE A 102 -23.66 4.35 1.50
C PHE A 102 -23.24 5.39 0.49
N SER A 103 -23.03 6.61 0.96
CA SER A 103 -22.46 7.70 0.17
C SER A 103 -21.22 8.22 0.89
N LEU A 104 -20.11 8.21 0.19
CA LEU A 104 -18.81 8.69 0.67
C LEU A 104 -18.43 9.95 -0.10
N GLN A 105 -17.82 10.93 0.60
CA GLN A 105 -17.23 12.08 -0.07
C GLN A 105 -16.08 11.61 -0.96
N ALA A 106 -16.06 12.10 -2.18
CA ALA A 106 -14.98 11.87 -3.14
C ALA A 106 -14.19 13.16 -3.37
N LEU A 107 -12.94 13.00 -3.78
CA LEU A 107 -12.09 14.07 -4.31
C LEU A 107 -11.67 13.69 -5.74
N PRO A 108 -11.34 14.68 -6.58
CA PRO A 108 -10.95 14.40 -7.96
C PRO A 108 -9.76 13.46 -8.04
N ALA A 109 -9.89 12.39 -8.83
CA ALA A 109 -8.81 11.38 -8.98
C ALA A 109 -7.52 11.98 -9.55
N LYS A 110 -7.63 13.02 -10.39
CA LYS A 110 -6.49 13.75 -10.97
C LYS A 110 -5.59 14.43 -9.94
N ASP A 111 -6.15 14.75 -8.76
CA ASP A 111 -5.42 15.41 -7.67
C ASP A 111 -4.76 14.39 -6.72
N PHE A 112 -4.98 13.08 -6.93
CA PHE A 112 -4.37 12.03 -6.12
C PHE A 112 -2.88 11.90 -6.49
N PRO A 113 -1.98 12.11 -5.52
CA PRO A 113 -0.54 12.03 -5.79
C PRO A 113 -0.13 10.58 -6.07
N ARG A 114 0.69 10.41 -7.10
CA ARG A 114 1.32 9.13 -7.43
C ARG A 114 2.82 9.28 -7.31
N LEU A 115 3.47 8.28 -6.76
CA LEU A 115 4.92 8.23 -6.78
C LEU A 115 5.39 7.96 -8.21
N GLU A 116 6.35 8.76 -8.68
CA GLU A 116 6.97 8.52 -9.97
C GLU A 116 7.72 7.19 -9.93
N THR A 117 7.27 6.23 -10.73
CA THR A 117 8.00 5.00 -10.96
C THR A 117 9.08 5.27 -12.01
N GLY A 118 10.26 5.67 -11.57
CA GLY A 118 11.44 5.80 -12.42
C GLY A 118 11.91 4.45 -12.98
N GLY A 119 12.85 4.47 -13.92
CA GLY A 119 13.44 3.24 -14.43
C GLY A 119 14.08 2.41 -13.30
N TRP A 120 13.71 1.14 -13.22
CA TRP A 120 14.28 0.22 -12.24
C TRP A 120 15.77 -0.03 -12.58
N GLU A 121 16.66 0.41 -11.72
CA GLU A 121 18.10 0.23 -11.90
C GLU A 121 18.56 -1.19 -11.57
N GLU A 122 17.90 -1.82 -10.60
CA GLU A 122 18.25 -3.17 -10.14
C GLU A 122 16.99 -3.99 -9.82
N ARG A 123 17.04 -5.29 -10.11
CA ARG A 123 15.96 -6.25 -9.80
C ARG A 123 16.54 -7.50 -9.20
N PHE A 124 15.95 -7.99 -8.13
CA PHE A 124 16.33 -9.25 -7.50
C PHE A 124 15.10 -10.03 -7.06
N LYS A 125 15.29 -11.33 -6.85
CA LYS A 125 14.25 -12.21 -6.32
C LYS A 125 14.63 -12.70 -4.92
N ILE A 126 13.69 -12.60 -4.00
CA ILE A 126 13.81 -13.12 -2.64
C ILE A 126 12.51 -13.83 -2.28
N SER A 127 12.56 -14.91 -1.50
CA SER A 127 11.36 -15.56 -1.04
C SER A 127 10.61 -14.68 -0.02
N ARG A 128 9.28 -14.77 -0.01
CA ARG A 128 8.45 -14.06 0.98
C ARG A 128 8.88 -14.37 2.41
N THR A 129 9.21 -15.62 2.70
CA THR A 129 9.64 -16.08 4.03
C THR A 129 10.93 -15.42 4.47
N GLU A 130 11.92 -15.33 3.56
CA GLU A 130 13.20 -14.70 3.85
C GLU A 130 13.06 -13.18 4.03
N LEU A 131 12.31 -12.50 3.15
CA LEU A 131 12.07 -11.08 3.29
C LEU A 131 11.36 -10.76 4.61
N LYS A 132 10.32 -11.52 4.94
CA LYS A 132 9.61 -11.37 6.22
C LYS A 132 10.56 -11.56 7.41
N ARG A 133 11.39 -12.60 7.40
CA ARG A 133 12.38 -12.87 8.45
C ARG A 133 13.37 -11.71 8.61
N LEU A 134 13.89 -11.17 7.51
CA LEU A 134 14.81 -10.03 7.52
C LEU A 134 14.18 -8.83 8.20
N LEU A 135 12.95 -8.47 7.80
CA LEU A 135 12.23 -7.32 8.34
C LEU A 135 11.86 -7.53 9.82
N GLU A 136 11.30 -8.68 10.21
CA GLU A 136 10.92 -8.95 11.60
C GLU A 136 12.12 -8.93 12.56
N ARG A 137 13.31 -9.32 12.08
CA ARG A 137 14.53 -9.31 12.89
C ARG A 137 15.19 -7.95 13.04
N THR A 138 14.75 -6.95 12.30
CA THR A 138 15.37 -5.62 12.35
C THR A 138 14.40 -4.49 12.67
N ALA A 139 13.15 -4.57 12.18
CA ALA A 139 12.17 -3.48 12.29
C ALA A 139 11.89 -3.00 13.73
N PHE A 140 12.04 -3.87 14.74
CA PHE A 140 11.85 -3.48 16.16
C PHE A 140 12.90 -2.49 16.65
N SER A 141 14.03 -2.36 15.95
CA SER A 141 15.13 -1.42 16.29
C SER A 141 15.03 -0.09 15.54
N MET A 142 14.01 0.10 14.70
CA MET A 142 13.76 1.41 14.10
C MET A 142 13.40 2.44 15.17
N ALA A 143 13.85 3.68 15.01
CA ALA A 143 13.39 4.80 15.79
C ALA A 143 11.92 5.13 15.48
N GLN A 144 11.28 5.90 16.36
CA GLN A 144 9.93 6.42 16.18
C GLN A 144 9.99 7.94 16.30
N GLN A 145 9.69 8.63 15.20
CA GLN A 145 9.65 10.10 15.14
C GLN A 145 10.98 10.76 15.58
N ASP A 146 12.11 10.14 15.26
CA ASP A 146 13.43 10.75 15.48
C ASP A 146 13.67 11.84 14.44
N VAL A 147 14.28 12.95 14.85
CA VAL A 147 14.66 14.06 13.94
C VAL A 147 15.67 13.61 12.87
N ARG A 148 16.44 12.58 13.17
CA ARG A 148 17.27 11.86 12.20
C ARG A 148 16.39 10.90 11.41
N TYR A 149 15.63 11.42 10.45
CA TYR A 149 14.60 10.70 9.68
C TYR A 149 15.07 9.35 9.12
N PHE A 150 16.36 9.21 8.78
CA PHE A 150 16.92 7.95 8.29
C PHE A 150 16.92 6.82 9.33
N LEU A 151 16.74 7.10 10.61
CA LEU A 151 16.57 6.09 11.66
C LEU A 151 15.11 5.59 11.75
N ASN A 152 14.16 6.28 11.15
CA ASN A 152 12.74 5.89 11.16
C ASN A 152 12.42 4.81 10.13
N GLY A 153 13.42 4.21 9.49
CA GLY A 153 13.28 3.16 8.49
C GLY A 153 14.27 2.02 8.68
N VAL A 154 14.15 1.03 7.81
CA VAL A 154 15.09 -0.09 7.68
C VAL A 154 16.00 0.18 6.50
N LEU A 155 17.30 0.22 6.71
CA LEU A 155 18.28 0.17 5.62
C LEU A 155 18.21 -1.22 4.97
N LEU A 156 17.93 -1.25 3.68
CA LEU A 156 18.05 -2.42 2.80
C LEU A 156 19.30 -2.25 1.95
N GLU A 157 20.26 -3.14 2.11
CA GLU A 157 21.51 -3.16 1.37
C GLU A 157 21.59 -4.40 0.48
N LEU A 158 21.93 -4.21 -0.77
CA LEU A 158 22.22 -5.25 -1.74
C LEU A 158 23.70 -5.21 -2.09
N ASP A 159 24.39 -6.31 -1.91
CA ASP A 159 25.79 -6.47 -2.30
C ASP A 159 26.03 -7.87 -2.85
N LYS A 160 26.43 -7.96 -4.13
CA LYS A 160 26.63 -9.21 -4.83
C LYS A 160 25.39 -10.14 -4.70
N ASN A 161 25.51 -11.24 -4.01
CA ASN A 161 24.42 -12.19 -3.78
C ASN A 161 23.82 -12.08 -2.37
N THR A 162 24.00 -10.97 -1.70
CA THR A 162 23.58 -10.77 -0.32
C THR A 162 22.58 -9.63 -0.21
N VAL A 163 21.51 -9.85 0.54
CA VAL A 163 20.61 -8.81 1.02
C VAL A 163 20.75 -8.69 2.53
N THR A 164 20.98 -7.47 3.00
CA THR A 164 21.12 -7.14 4.42
C THR A 164 20.06 -6.12 4.80
N THR A 165 19.44 -6.31 5.96
CA THR A 165 18.59 -5.31 6.60
C THR A 165 19.26 -4.82 7.89
N VAL A 166 19.22 -3.50 8.12
CA VAL A 166 19.75 -2.88 9.33
C VAL A 166 18.75 -1.83 9.84
N ALA A 167 18.51 -1.82 11.14
CA ALA A 167 17.77 -0.75 11.79
C ALA A 167 18.42 -0.36 13.11
N ALA A 168 18.35 0.91 13.46
CA ALA A 168 18.90 1.45 14.70
C ALA A 168 18.05 2.63 15.20
N ASP A 169 18.09 2.87 16.52
CA ASP A 169 17.43 4.03 17.16
C ASP A 169 18.41 4.92 17.98
N GLY A 170 19.70 4.63 17.84
CA GLY A 170 20.76 5.32 18.61
C GLY A 170 21.10 4.66 19.95
N HIS A 171 20.29 3.72 20.44
CA HIS A 171 20.53 2.94 21.65
C HIS A 171 20.78 1.46 21.36
N ARG A 172 20.21 0.97 20.29
CA ARG A 172 20.33 -0.41 19.81
C ARG A 172 20.44 -0.45 18.29
N LEU A 173 21.00 -1.53 17.79
CA LEU A 173 21.10 -1.83 16.37
C LEU A 173 20.77 -3.31 16.16
N ALA A 174 19.96 -3.58 15.14
CA ALA A 174 19.71 -4.94 14.67
C ALA A 174 20.17 -5.07 13.22
N ARG A 175 20.83 -6.19 12.90
CA ARG A 175 21.28 -6.55 11.55
C ARG A 175 20.85 -7.97 11.23
N SER A 176 20.29 -8.17 10.04
CA SER A 176 19.95 -9.50 9.52
C SER A 176 20.36 -9.61 8.07
N GLN A 177 20.68 -10.82 7.62
CA GLN A 177 21.23 -11.06 6.29
C GLN A 177 20.65 -12.34 5.70
N ALA A 178 20.49 -12.35 4.37
CA ALA A 178 20.13 -13.52 3.57
C ALA A 178 20.95 -13.56 2.28
N THR A 179 21.09 -14.76 1.73
CA THR A 179 21.76 -14.98 0.44
C THR A 179 20.71 -15.05 -0.66
N LEU A 180 20.91 -14.30 -1.73
CA LEU A 180 20.08 -14.32 -2.93
C LEU A 180 20.49 -15.48 -3.83
N SER A 181 19.53 -16.02 -4.59
CA SER A 181 19.77 -17.09 -5.58
C SER A 181 20.58 -16.62 -6.79
N ALA A 182 20.62 -15.33 -7.05
CA ALA A 182 21.39 -14.71 -8.12
C ALA A 182 22.08 -13.43 -7.62
N ALA A 183 23.25 -13.13 -8.16
CA ALA A 183 23.95 -11.89 -7.84
C ALA A 183 23.23 -10.68 -8.45
N VAL A 184 23.27 -9.56 -7.75
CA VAL A 184 22.87 -8.25 -8.25
C VAL A 184 24.03 -7.57 -8.96
N GLY A 185 23.72 -6.68 -9.90
CA GLY A 185 24.73 -6.06 -10.76
C GLY A 185 25.59 -5.01 -10.06
N ALA A 186 25.05 -4.34 -9.05
CA ALA A 186 25.73 -3.27 -8.33
C ALA A 186 25.38 -3.26 -6.85
N HIS A 187 26.30 -2.70 -6.04
CA HIS A 187 25.99 -2.38 -4.64
C HIS A 187 24.93 -1.29 -4.58
N ARG A 188 23.87 -1.54 -3.83
CA ARG A 188 22.75 -0.59 -3.64
C ARG A 188 22.35 -0.52 -2.17
N GLN A 189 21.97 0.67 -1.75
CA GLN A 189 21.43 0.92 -0.43
C GLN A 189 20.20 1.81 -0.53
N VAL A 190 19.13 1.44 0.13
CA VAL A 190 17.92 2.25 0.27
C VAL A 190 17.40 2.17 1.68
N ILE A 191 16.75 3.24 2.15
CA ILE A 191 16.04 3.23 3.42
C ILE A 191 14.56 3.03 3.11
N VAL A 192 14.00 1.93 3.62
CA VAL A 192 12.58 1.64 3.53
C VAL A 192 11.92 2.25 4.75
N PRO A 193 11.00 3.22 4.59
CA PRO A 193 10.30 3.85 5.71
C PRO A 193 9.46 2.83 6.48
N ARG A 194 9.08 3.20 7.70
CA ARG A 194 8.32 2.36 8.62
C ARG A 194 6.89 2.13 8.15
#